data_d62c3aec45be9a2f77f8627cac4409c7
#
_entry.id   d62c3aec45be9a2f77f8627cac4409c7
#
_cell.length_a   1.000
_cell.length_b   1.000
_cell.length_c   1.000
_cell.angle_alpha   90.00
_cell.angle_beta   90.00
_cell.angle_gamma   90.00
#
_symmetry.space_group_name_H-M   'P 1'
#
loop_
_entity.id
_entity.type
_entity.pdbx_description
1 polymer ?
#
loop_
_entity_poly.entity_id
_entity_poly.type
_entity_poly.pdbx_seq_one_letter_code
_entity_poly.pdbx_strand_id
1 'polypeptide(L)'
;KKEATLTALGASGAVISKHFDVIIGDDLVGLENARTEKQRSNLKEWFYSSLFPTLEPDGEIHILGTRYNPLDLYEDLIKSKDYVVNTKRAIRVVNGKKVSLWEEKFSLERLEVILKQSGKIIFNMQYQNDTELAKGKIFKAQYFRYYEEYKIDYDFQTAKVRVKTEDGIDQWIKVRLCFGCDLAISEKEQDKGDYFVLMVIGVDADHNVYVLDYVKERLTFNTQLNTIIDYGRNKFPMVERIGVETVAYQKSLAQELRRLSLLPIININTSKDKVTRAMRRSANFENHKVYFREGMDDLEECLLLFPEVDHDDLFDALDFAMTMADGGNEIRVLKREDFRI
;
A
#
# COMPACT_ATOMS: atom_id res chain seq x y z
N LYS A 1 -47.64 5.68 4.11
CA LYS A 1 -46.56 5.65 5.11
C LYS A 1 -45.91 7.02 5.08
N LYS A 2 -45.75 7.70 6.22
CA LYS A 2 -44.94 8.93 6.31
C LYS A 2 -43.49 8.52 6.11
N GLU A 3 -42.80 9.18 5.19
CA GLU A 3 -41.36 9.02 5.01
C GLU A 3 -40.63 9.56 6.25
N ALA A 4 -39.44 9.00 6.54
CA ALA A 4 -38.61 9.48 7.65
C ALA A 4 -38.05 10.86 7.31
N THR A 5 -38.05 11.77 8.29
CA THR A 5 -37.45 13.12 8.13
C THR A 5 -35.98 13.09 7.82
N LEU A 6 -35.27 12.08 8.30
CA LEU A 6 -33.82 11.84 8.03
C LEU A 6 -33.64 10.37 7.70
N THR A 7 -32.90 10.10 6.62
CA THR A 7 -32.51 8.76 6.21
C THR A 7 -31.00 8.70 6.00
N ALA A 8 -30.29 7.82 6.70
CA ALA A 8 -28.88 7.55 6.51
C ALA A 8 -28.70 6.24 5.72
N LEU A 9 -27.88 6.28 4.64
CA LEU A 9 -27.64 5.14 3.76
C LEU A 9 -26.18 5.11 3.37
N GLY A 10 -25.62 3.91 3.19
CA GLY A 10 -24.28 3.76 2.58
C GLY A 10 -24.32 3.96 1.07
N ALA A 11 -23.20 4.34 0.47
CA ALA A 11 -23.04 4.34 -0.98
C ALA A 11 -23.35 2.95 -1.54
N SER A 12 -24.05 2.89 -2.68
CA SER A 12 -24.63 1.67 -3.27
C SER A 12 -25.82 1.07 -2.50
N GLY A 13 -26.31 1.74 -1.45
CA GLY A 13 -27.55 1.35 -0.75
C GLY A 13 -28.79 1.51 -1.62
N ALA A 14 -29.87 0.80 -1.25
CA ALA A 14 -31.16 0.89 -1.95
C ALA A 14 -31.84 2.23 -1.65
N VAL A 15 -31.80 3.16 -2.60
CA VAL A 15 -32.43 4.50 -2.52
C VAL A 15 -33.68 4.61 -3.40
N ILE A 16 -33.95 3.59 -4.19
CA ILE A 16 -35.06 3.57 -5.16
C ILE A 16 -36.41 3.80 -4.46
N SER A 17 -37.29 4.57 -5.09
CA SER A 17 -38.62 4.94 -4.58
C SER A 17 -38.62 5.83 -3.33
N LYS A 18 -37.55 6.56 -3.08
CA LYS A 18 -37.47 7.62 -2.06
C LYS A 18 -37.43 8.98 -2.74
N HIS A 19 -37.84 10.02 -2.00
CA HIS A 19 -37.83 11.40 -2.45
C HIS A 19 -37.20 12.26 -1.36
N PHE A 20 -36.26 13.13 -1.74
CA PHE A 20 -35.51 13.95 -0.80
C PHE A 20 -35.49 15.40 -1.24
N ASP A 21 -35.78 16.31 -0.33
CA ASP A 21 -35.62 17.76 -0.52
C ASP A 21 -34.12 18.13 -0.46
N VAL A 22 -33.34 17.39 0.35
CA VAL A 22 -31.90 17.63 0.51
C VAL A 22 -31.17 16.30 0.54
N ILE A 23 -30.13 16.20 -0.28
CA ILE A 23 -29.17 15.08 -0.28
C ILE A 23 -27.82 15.59 0.19
N ILE A 24 -27.24 14.92 1.20
CA ILE A 24 -25.86 15.16 1.64
C ILE A 24 -25.05 13.91 1.34
N GLY A 25 -24.15 14.02 0.35
CA GLY A 25 -23.20 12.95 0.03
C GLY A 25 -21.87 13.22 0.75
N ASP A 26 -21.60 12.43 1.79
CA ASP A 26 -20.38 12.53 2.59
C ASP A 26 -19.45 11.37 2.27
N ASP A 27 -18.24 11.67 1.81
CA ASP A 27 -17.21 10.71 1.40
C ASP A 27 -17.72 9.57 0.48
N LEU A 28 -18.51 9.92 -0.56
CA LEU A 28 -19.05 8.96 -1.52
C LEU A 28 -17.93 8.23 -2.28
N VAL A 29 -16.81 8.91 -2.53
CA VAL A 29 -15.61 8.37 -3.17
C VAL A 29 -14.59 8.00 -2.10
N GLY A 30 -14.15 6.75 -2.11
CA GLY A 30 -13.06 6.26 -1.28
C GLY A 30 -12.06 5.49 -2.12
N LEU A 31 -10.92 5.09 -1.54
CA LEU A 31 -9.93 4.26 -2.23
C LEU A 31 -10.53 2.97 -2.78
N GLU A 32 -11.47 2.38 -2.07
CA GLU A 32 -12.09 1.10 -2.44
C GLU A 32 -12.98 1.18 -3.68
N ASN A 33 -13.63 2.31 -3.95
CA ASN A 33 -14.54 2.47 -5.07
C ASN A 33 -14.05 3.42 -6.18
N ALA A 34 -12.87 4.03 -6.01
CA ALA A 34 -12.26 4.91 -7.01
C ALA A 34 -11.16 4.22 -7.84
N ARG A 35 -10.74 3.03 -7.47
CA ARG A 35 -9.50 2.41 -7.91
C ARG A 35 -9.58 1.86 -9.33
N THR A 36 -10.47 0.90 -9.58
CA THR A 36 -10.62 0.31 -10.91
C THR A 36 -11.65 1.07 -11.74
N GLU A 37 -11.54 0.99 -13.05
CA GLU A 37 -12.54 1.56 -13.97
C GLU A 37 -13.95 1.05 -13.67
N LYS A 38 -14.08 -0.27 -13.45
CA LYS A 38 -15.37 -0.90 -13.11
C LYS A 38 -15.96 -0.33 -11.81
N GLN A 39 -15.14 -0.16 -10.77
CA GLN A 39 -15.61 0.40 -9.49
C GLN A 39 -16.05 1.85 -9.64
N ARG A 40 -15.28 2.67 -10.38
CA ARG A 40 -15.66 4.04 -10.68
C ARG A 40 -16.94 4.13 -11.51
N SER A 41 -17.06 3.29 -12.54
CA SER A 41 -18.28 3.22 -13.35
C SER A 41 -19.51 2.81 -12.55
N ASN A 42 -19.38 1.80 -11.69
CA ASN A 42 -20.49 1.37 -10.83
C ASN A 42 -20.93 2.47 -9.87
N LEU A 43 -19.98 3.22 -9.26
CA LEU A 43 -20.31 4.33 -8.38
C LEU A 43 -21.01 5.47 -9.14
N LYS A 44 -20.52 5.82 -10.33
CA LYS A 44 -21.12 6.83 -11.20
C LYS A 44 -22.52 6.42 -11.64
N GLU A 45 -22.68 5.18 -12.07
CA GLU A 45 -23.98 4.63 -12.44
C GLU A 45 -24.98 4.69 -11.27
N TRP A 46 -24.57 4.25 -10.10
CA TRP A 46 -25.41 4.35 -8.90
C TRP A 46 -25.77 5.80 -8.56
N PHE A 47 -24.81 6.72 -8.65
CA PHE A 47 -25.05 8.14 -8.38
C PHE A 47 -26.07 8.73 -9.35
N TYR A 48 -25.87 8.57 -10.66
CA TYR A 48 -26.71 9.19 -11.67
C TYR A 48 -28.03 8.45 -11.91
N SER A 49 -28.07 7.14 -11.77
CA SER A 49 -29.27 6.36 -12.07
C SER A 49 -30.11 6.01 -10.85
N SER A 50 -29.56 6.08 -9.64
CA SER A 50 -30.28 5.70 -8.42
C SER A 50 -30.40 6.83 -7.42
N LEU A 51 -29.29 7.53 -7.07
CA LEU A 51 -29.31 8.57 -6.04
C LEU A 51 -29.88 9.89 -6.57
N PHE A 52 -29.28 10.42 -7.63
CA PHE A 52 -29.63 11.73 -8.17
C PHE A 52 -31.13 11.86 -8.55
N PRO A 53 -31.78 10.84 -9.16
CA PRO A 53 -33.20 10.90 -9.50
C PRO A 53 -34.16 10.94 -8.28
N THR A 54 -33.66 10.73 -7.07
CA THR A 54 -34.47 10.83 -5.84
C THR A 54 -34.53 12.26 -5.29
N LEU A 55 -33.78 13.19 -5.87
CA LEU A 55 -33.83 14.60 -5.51
C LEU A 55 -35.09 15.24 -6.09
N GLU A 56 -35.87 15.93 -5.26
CA GLU A 56 -37.02 16.69 -5.71
C GLU A 56 -36.61 17.83 -6.65
N PRO A 57 -37.49 18.33 -7.57
CA PRO A 57 -37.16 19.36 -8.54
C PRO A 57 -36.56 20.64 -7.96
N ASP A 58 -37.00 21.05 -6.77
CA ASP A 58 -36.52 22.22 -6.04
C ASP A 58 -35.52 21.85 -4.93
N GLY A 59 -35.07 20.61 -4.91
CA GLY A 59 -34.18 20.08 -3.88
C GLY A 59 -32.72 20.51 -4.05
N GLU A 60 -31.94 20.36 -2.98
CA GLU A 60 -30.54 20.69 -2.93
C GLU A 60 -29.67 19.43 -2.74
N ILE A 61 -28.50 19.40 -3.42
CA ILE A 61 -27.51 18.36 -3.21
C ILE A 61 -26.19 18.96 -2.77
N HIS A 62 -25.67 18.50 -1.62
CA HIS A 62 -24.38 18.89 -1.07
C HIS A 62 -23.44 17.70 -1.06
N ILE A 63 -22.26 17.83 -1.65
CA ILE A 63 -21.28 16.75 -1.74
C ILE A 63 -19.99 17.20 -1.09
N LEU A 64 -19.57 16.43 -0.08
CA LEU A 64 -18.30 16.58 0.59
C LEU A 64 -17.44 15.35 0.32
N GLY A 65 -16.15 15.53 0.23
CA GLY A 65 -15.26 14.39 0.07
C GLY A 65 -13.84 14.75 -0.35
N THR A 66 -13.05 13.72 -0.47
CA THR A 66 -11.64 13.79 -0.84
C THR A 66 -11.41 13.12 -2.18
N ARG A 67 -10.52 13.68 -3.00
CA ARG A 67 -10.17 13.13 -4.32
C ARG A 67 -9.25 11.92 -4.18
N TYR A 68 -9.59 10.82 -4.87
CA TYR A 68 -8.79 9.58 -4.84
C TYR A 68 -8.32 9.12 -6.22
N ASN A 69 -8.96 9.60 -7.29
CA ASN A 69 -8.58 9.22 -8.64
C ASN A 69 -8.86 10.39 -9.60
N PRO A 70 -8.02 10.61 -10.62
CA PRO A 70 -8.27 11.62 -11.64
C PRO A 70 -9.58 11.45 -12.40
N LEU A 71 -10.14 10.24 -12.42
CA LEU A 71 -11.37 9.89 -13.13
C LEU A 71 -12.49 9.46 -12.17
N ASP A 72 -12.45 9.92 -10.91
CA ASP A 72 -13.48 9.63 -9.92
C ASP A 72 -14.79 10.40 -10.20
N LEU A 73 -15.85 10.09 -9.43
CA LEU A 73 -17.14 10.76 -9.53
C LEU A 73 -17.01 12.29 -9.36
N TYR A 74 -16.17 12.72 -8.43
CA TYR A 74 -16.01 14.17 -8.15
C TYR A 74 -15.41 14.93 -9.33
N GLU A 75 -14.57 14.30 -10.15
CA GLU A 75 -14.08 14.92 -11.40
C GLU A 75 -15.22 15.21 -12.38
N ASP A 76 -16.17 14.27 -12.51
CA ASP A 76 -17.32 14.47 -13.40
C ASP A 76 -18.22 15.60 -12.88
N LEU A 77 -18.46 15.64 -11.56
CA LEU A 77 -19.27 16.72 -10.94
C LEU A 77 -18.60 18.08 -11.08
N ILE A 78 -17.29 18.16 -10.90
CA ILE A 78 -16.51 19.40 -11.10
C ILE A 78 -16.60 19.88 -12.56
N LYS A 79 -16.52 18.96 -13.52
CA LYS A 79 -16.55 19.28 -14.95
C LYS A 79 -17.93 19.64 -15.48
N SER A 80 -19.00 19.12 -14.88
CA SER A 80 -20.38 19.37 -15.33
C SER A 80 -20.78 20.85 -15.26
N LYS A 81 -20.11 21.65 -14.40
CA LYS A 81 -20.42 23.06 -14.11
C LYS A 81 -21.80 23.30 -13.46
N ASP A 82 -22.52 22.25 -13.09
CA ASP A 82 -23.81 22.36 -12.42
C ASP A 82 -23.64 22.55 -10.89
N TYR A 83 -22.41 22.43 -10.40
CA TYR A 83 -22.06 22.51 -8.99
C TYR A 83 -21.19 23.73 -8.69
N VAL A 84 -21.46 24.38 -7.55
CA VAL A 84 -20.53 25.35 -6.98
C VAL A 84 -19.40 24.61 -6.28
N VAL A 85 -18.20 24.63 -6.86
CA VAL A 85 -17.05 23.87 -6.40
C VAL A 85 -16.17 24.70 -5.46
N ASN A 86 -15.86 24.14 -4.29
CA ASN A 86 -14.94 24.74 -3.32
C ASN A 86 -13.85 23.73 -2.91
N THR A 87 -12.74 23.72 -3.63
CA THR A 87 -11.60 22.84 -3.33
C THR A 87 -10.70 23.44 -2.26
N LYS A 88 -10.49 22.75 -1.16
CA LYS A 88 -9.57 23.12 -0.09
C LYS A 88 -8.29 22.29 -0.15
N ARG A 89 -7.14 22.92 0.03
CA ARG A 89 -5.83 22.29 0.13
C ARG A 89 -5.25 22.54 1.51
N ALA A 90 -4.71 21.51 2.16
CA ALA A 90 -4.14 21.66 3.50
C ALA A 90 -2.96 22.63 3.53
N ILE A 91 -2.13 22.64 2.47
CA ILE A 91 -1.06 23.61 2.30
C ILE A 91 -1.42 24.53 1.12
N ARG A 92 -1.39 25.83 1.35
CA ARG A 92 -1.60 26.87 0.35
C ARG A 92 -0.39 27.78 0.24
N VAL A 93 -0.26 28.47 -0.87
CA VAL A 93 0.75 29.53 -1.05
C VAL A 93 0.05 30.88 -0.97
N VAL A 94 0.42 31.69 0.00
CA VAL A 94 -0.08 33.06 0.19
C VAL A 94 1.13 33.99 0.25
N ASN A 95 1.18 34.97 -0.65
CA ASN A 95 2.30 35.91 -0.78
C ASN A 95 3.67 35.20 -0.89
N GLY A 96 3.73 34.10 -1.66
CA GLY A 96 4.95 33.31 -1.89
C GLY A 96 5.38 32.41 -0.73
N LYS A 97 4.64 32.40 0.39
CA LYS A 97 4.93 31.56 1.56
C LYS A 97 3.90 30.42 1.67
N LYS A 98 4.37 29.24 2.06
CA LYS A 98 3.49 28.13 2.43
C LYS A 98 2.77 28.45 3.74
N VAL A 99 1.47 28.23 3.75
CA VAL A 99 0.63 28.38 4.95
C VAL A 99 -0.29 27.17 5.07
N SER A 100 -0.54 26.73 6.29
CA SER A 100 -1.56 25.72 6.55
C SER A 100 -2.96 26.32 6.40
N LEU A 101 -3.90 25.49 5.96
CA LEU A 101 -5.32 25.84 5.94
C LEU A 101 -5.91 25.90 7.36
N TRP A 102 -5.42 25.05 8.24
CA TRP A 102 -5.92 24.91 9.61
C TRP A 102 -4.73 24.72 10.57
N GLU A 103 -4.06 25.82 10.89
CA GLU A 103 -2.79 25.83 11.61
C GLU A 103 -2.90 25.21 13.01
N GLU A 104 -4.02 25.43 13.72
CA GLU A 104 -4.21 24.95 15.11
C GLU A 104 -4.31 23.42 15.18
N LYS A 105 -4.77 22.76 14.12
CA LYS A 105 -4.89 21.29 14.06
C LYS A 105 -3.80 20.64 13.23
N PHE A 106 -3.42 21.27 12.14
CA PHE A 106 -2.45 20.78 11.18
C PHE A 106 -1.43 21.88 10.84
N SER A 107 -0.46 22.10 11.75
CA SER A 107 0.64 23.02 11.46
C SER A 107 1.46 22.56 10.24
N LEU A 108 2.25 23.45 9.65
CA LEU A 108 3.11 23.08 8.51
C LEU A 108 4.07 21.95 8.87
N GLU A 109 4.68 21.98 10.06
CA GLU A 109 5.58 20.94 10.54
C GLU A 109 4.87 19.59 10.65
N ARG A 110 3.65 19.58 11.16
CA ARG A 110 2.83 18.35 11.23
C ARG A 110 2.47 17.82 9.85
N LEU A 111 2.12 18.70 8.92
CA LEU A 111 1.83 18.32 7.53
C LEU A 111 3.08 17.76 6.83
N GLU A 112 4.26 18.27 7.12
CA GLU A 112 5.53 17.71 6.61
C GLU A 112 5.82 16.32 7.17
N VAL A 113 5.55 16.08 8.46
CA VAL A 113 5.65 14.73 9.05
C VAL A 113 4.69 13.76 8.36
N ILE A 114 3.43 14.16 8.18
CA ILE A 114 2.43 13.34 7.48
C ILE A 114 2.87 13.06 6.03
N LEU A 115 3.39 14.06 5.32
CA LEU A 115 3.92 13.88 3.96
C LEU A 115 5.04 12.84 3.92
N LYS A 116 5.99 12.90 4.87
CA LYS A 116 7.07 11.91 4.95
C LYS A 116 6.56 10.50 5.25
N GLN A 117 5.54 10.38 6.10
CA GLN A 117 4.97 9.08 6.50
C GLN A 117 4.08 8.45 5.42
N SER A 118 3.25 9.26 4.77
CA SER A 118 2.27 8.75 3.78
C SER A 118 2.79 8.71 2.34
N GLY A 119 3.88 9.45 2.04
CA GLY A 119 4.38 9.65 0.69
C GLY A 119 3.59 10.71 -0.10
N LYS A 120 4.22 11.20 -1.18
CA LYS A 120 3.66 12.32 -1.96
C LYS A 120 2.33 12.00 -2.60
N ILE A 121 2.15 10.77 -3.12
CA ILE A 121 0.92 10.39 -3.82
C ILE A 121 -0.28 10.45 -2.87
N ILE A 122 -0.19 9.77 -1.72
CA ILE A 122 -1.28 9.74 -0.73
C ILE A 122 -1.50 11.12 -0.13
N PHE A 123 -0.44 11.85 0.20
CA PHE A 123 -0.55 13.20 0.75
C PHE A 123 -1.27 14.15 -0.21
N ASN A 124 -0.91 14.14 -1.50
CA ASN A 124 -1.58 15.00 -2.47
C ASN A 124 -3.05 14.64 -2.65
N MET A 125 -3.40 13.35 -2.69
CA MET A 125 -4.81 12.95 -2.75
C MET A 125 -5.58 13.40 -1.50
N GLN A 126 -5.14 13.03 -0.32
CA GLN A 126 -5.91 13.17 0.92
C GLN A 126 -5.85 14.56 1.55
N TYR A 127 -4.75 15.28 1.40
CA TYR A 127 -4.54 16.58 2.04
C TYR A 127 -4.55 17.76 1.07
N GLN A 128 -4.25 17.50 -0.22
CA GLN A 128 -4.22 18.57 -1.22
C GLN A 128 -5.37 18.50 -2.23
N ASN A 129 -6.20 17.45 -2.19
CA ASN A 129 -7.24 17.18 -3.19
C ASN A 129 -6.68 17.21 -4.63
N ASP A 130 -5.45 16.71 -4.78
CA ASP A 130 -4.71 16.73 -6.03
C ASP A 130 -4.35 15.29 -6.44
N THR A 131 -4.91 14.84 -7.56
CA THR A 131 -4.74 13.47 -8.06
C THR A 131 -3.73 13.37 -9.21
N GLU A 132 -3.06 14.47 -9.60
CA GLU A 132 -2.16 14.46 -10.76
C GLU A 132 -0.99 13.49 -10.59
N LEU A 133 -0.44 13.37 -9.38
CA LEU A 133 0.65 12.41 -9.12
C LEU A 133 0.19 10.94 -9.18
N ALA A 134 -1.11 10.68 -9.03
CA ALA A 134 -1.66 9.33 -9.15
C ALA A 134 -1.80 8.87 -10.62
N LYS A 135 -1.60 9.75 -11.59
CA LYS A 135 -1.58 9.41 -13.03
C LYS A 135 -0.24 8.81 -13.50
N GLY A 136 0.80 8.89 -12.68
CA GLY A 136 2.14 8.43 -13.03
C GLY A 136 2.53 7.09 -12.41
N LYS A 137 3.74 6.64 -12.70
CA LYS A 137 4.34 5.45 -12.10
C LYS A 137 4.52 5.65 -10.60
N ILE A 138 4.15 4.64 -9.82
CA ILE A 138 4.22 4.66 -8.34
C ILE A 138 5.67 4.67 -7.88
N PHE A 139 6.50 3.80 -8.46
CA PHE A 139 7.92 3.70 -8.16
C PHE A 139 8.74 4.36 -9.28
N LYS A 140 9.83 5.05 -8.91
CA LYS A 140 10.68 5.78 -9.85
C LYS A 140 12.14 5.40 -9.62
N ALA A 141 12.88 5.14 -10.69
CA ALA A 141 14.29 4.75 -10.63
C ALA A 141 15.17 5.71 -9.81
N GLN A 142 14.89 7.00 -9.84
CA GLN A 142 15.62 8.01 -9.07
C GLN A 142 15.56 7.81 -7.55
N TYR A 143 14.62 7.04 -7.04
CA TYR A 143 14.46 6.73 -5.61
C TYR A 143 15.19 5.45 -5.21
N PHE A 144 15.64 4.64 -6.18
CA PHE A 144 16.34 3.41 -5.90
C PHE A 144 17.73 3.72 -5.32
N ARG A 145 18.12 2.92 -4.35
CA ARG A 145 19.43 2.97 -3.70
C ARG A 145 20.05 1.59 -3.74
N TYR A 146 21.36 1.55 -3.69
CA TYR A 146 22.10 0.30 -3.80
C TYR A 146 23.05 0.15 -2.63
N TYR A 147 23.32 -1.10 -2.27
CA TYR A 147 24.33 -1.48 -1.30
C TYR A 147 25.30 -2.49 -1.94
N GLU A 148 26.50 -2.61 -1.36
CA GLU A 148 27.59 -3.36 -2.00
C GLU A 148 27.39 -4.88 -1.86
N GLU A 149 27.27 -5.37 -0.62
CA GLU A 149 27.14 -6.79 -0.32
C GLU A 149 26.50 -7.05 1.05
N TYR A 150 26.09 -8.30 1.29
CA TYR A 150 25.69 -8.74 2.62
C TYR A 150 26.55 -9.91 3.10
N LYS A 151 26.62 -10.10 4.42
CA LYS A 151 27.30 -11.21 5.08
C LYS A 151 26.41 -11.81 6.16
N ILE A 152 26.32 -13.13 6.16
CA ILE A 152 25.70 -13.92 7.23
C ILE A 152 26.84 -14.49 8.07
N ASP A 153 26.81 -14.17 9.36
CA ASP A 153 27.75 -14.68 10.34
C ASP A 153 27.04 -15.72 11.19
N TYR A 154 27.30 -16.98 10.89
CA TYR A 154 26.63 -18.12 11.54
C TYR A 154 27.10 -18.33 12.99
N ASP A 155 28.35 -17.98 13.29
CA ASP A 155 28.94 -18.16 14.64
C ASP A 155 28.33 -17.15 15.62
N PHE A 156 28.19 -15.90 15.18
CA PHE A 156 27.61 -14.81 15.97
C PHE A 156 26.13 -14.61 15.74
N GLN A 157 25.50 -15.41 14.90
CA GLN A 157 24.08 -15.29 14.52
C GLN A 157 23.69 -13.85 14.15
N THR A 158 24.47 -13.22 13.28
CA THR A 158 24.24 -11.85 12.82
C THR A 158 24.24 -11.76 11.30
N ALA A 159 23.37 -10.91 10.78
CA ALA A 159 23.38 -10.48 9.39
C ALA A 159 23.86 -9.03 9.31
N LYS A 160 24.68 -8.74 8.32
CA LYS A 160 25.22 -7.39 8.09
C LYS A 160 25.17 -7.07 6.60
N VAL A 161 24.99 -5.80 6.28
CA VAL A 161 25.12 -5.24 4.92
C VAL A 161 26.25 -4.24 4.88
N ARG A 162 27.00 -4.19 3.76
CA ARG A 162 28.03 -3.19 3.52
C ARG A 162 27.45 -2.09 2.66
N VAL A 163 27.42 -0.89 3.19
CA VAL A 163 26.98 0.32 2.49
C VAL A 163 28.14 1.31 2.38
N LYS A 164 28.12 2.12 1.34
CA LYS A 164 29.01 3.25 1.18
C LYS A 164 28.40 4.48 1.82
N THR A 165 29.10 5.11 2.75
CA THR A 165 28.67 6.38 3.33
C THR A 165 28.84 7.52 2.33
N GLU A 166 28.26 8.69 2.61
CA GLU A 166 28.41 9.90 1.78
C GLU A 166 29.89 10.30 1.60
N ASP A 167 30.71 10.03 2.59
CA ASP A 167 32.17 10.26 2.54
C ASP A 167 32.94 9.15 1.79
N GLY A 168 32.23 8.19 1.19
CA GLY A 168 32.82 7.08 0.42
C GLY A 168 33.45 5.98 1.27
N ILE A 169 33.22 5.95 2.59
CA ILE A 169 33.74 4.95 3.52
C ILE A 169 32.81 3.75 3.55
N ASP A 170 33.35 2.54 3.44
CA ASP A 170 32.60 1.30 3.59
C ASP A 170 32.23 1.06 5.05
N GLN A 171 30.96 0.85 5.34
CA GLN A 171 30.45 0.56 6.66
C GLN A 171 29.62 -0.72 6.67
N TRP A 172 29.87 -1.60 7.66
CA TRP A 172 29.04 -2.75 7.91
C TRP A 172 27.93 -2.42 8.91
N ILE A 173 26.68 -2.53 8.47
CA ILE A 173 25.49 -2.26 9.28
C ILE A 173 24.82 -3.57 9.64
N LYS A 174 24.54 -3.79 10.94
CA LYS A 174 23.79 -4.94 11.41
C LYS A 174 22.33 -4.83 11.00
N VAL A 175 21.75 -5.93 10.50
CA VAL A 175 20.35 -6.00 10.09
C VAL A 175 19.66 -7.21 10.73
N ARG A 176 18.37 -7.08 11.01
CA ARG A 176 17.47 -8.18 11.34
C ARG A 176 16.80 -8.67 10.08
N LEU A 177 16.47 -9.96 10.01
CA LEU A 177 15.99 -10.60 8.79
C LEU A 177 14.50 -10.84 8.83
N CYS A 178 13.81 -10.50 7.75
CA CYS A 178 12.40 -10.81 7.54
C CYS A 178 12.19 -11.39 6.14
N PHE A 179 11.26 -12.33 6.04
CA PHE A 179 10.84 -12.91 4.75
C PHE A 179 9.41 -12.51 4.43
N GLY A 180 9.12 -12.41 3.13
CA GLY A 180 7.77 -12.33 2.59
C GLY A 180 7.58 -13.41 1.54
N CYS A 181 6.50 -14.18 1.65
CA CYS A 181 6.19 -15.26 0.73
C CYS A 181 4.88 -14.98 0.01
N ASP A 182 4.95 -14.88 -1.31
CA ASP A 182 3.80 -14.96 -2.18
C ASP A 182 3.73 -16.37 -2.77
N LEU A 183 2.65 -17.09 -2.47
CA LEU A 183 2.52 -18.51 -2.75
C LEU A 183 1.71 -18.74 -4.01
N ALA A 184 2.31 -19.44 -4.98
CA ALA A 184 1.61 -19.86 -6.19
C ALA A 184 0.73 -21.09 -5.95
N ILE A 185 -0.46 -21.10 -6.57
CA ILE A 185 -1.34 -22.25 -6.65
C ILE A 185 -0.98 -23.00 -7.92
N SER A 186 -0.07 -23.99 -7.85
CA SER A 186 0.26 -24.88 -8.97
C SER A 186 0.31 -26.33 -8.51
N GLU A 187 -0.44 -27.19 -9.21
CA GLU A 187 -0.37 -28.65 -9.01
C GLU A 187 0.78 -29.29 -9.81
N LYS A 188 1.28 -28.61 -10.83
CA LYS A 188 2.36 -29.08 -11.70
C LYS A 188 3.33 -27.93 -12.01
N GLU A 189 4.63 -28.25 -12.05
CA GLU A 189 5.72 -27.31 -12.36
C GLU A 189 5.59 -26.62 -13.74
N GLN A 190 4.77 -27.16 -14.64
CA GLN A 190 4.60 -26.68 -16.02
C GLN A 190 3.29 -25.92 -16.27
N ASP A 191 2.45 -25.73 -15.27
CA ASP A 191 1.22 -24.95 -15.44
C ASP A 191 1.55 -23.46 -15.64
N LYS A 192 0.75 -22.79 -16.46
CA LYS A 192 0.81 -21.32 -16.69
C LYS A 192 0.31 -20.52 -15.48
N GLY A 193 0.49 -21.04 -14.25
CA GLY A 193 0.09 -20.41 -12.99
C GLY A 193 1.04 -19.29 -12.55
N ASP A 194 0.67 -18.62 -11.47
CA ASP A 194 1.45 -17.56 -10.83
C ASP A 194 2.81 -18.07 -10.33
N TYR A 195 3.76 -17.16 -10.14
CA TYR A 195 5.05 -17.50 -9.58
C TYR A 195 4.99 -17.60 -8.07
N PHE A 196 5.67 -18.61 -7.52
CA PHE A 196 6.09 -18.58 -6.12
C PHE A 196 7.21 -17.55 -5.98
N VAL A 197 7.06 -16.63 -5.04
CA VAL A 197 8.12 -15.69 -4.68
C VAL A 197 8.41 -15.75 -3.19
N LEU A 198 9.68 -15.95 -2.86
CA LEU A 198 10.22 -15.80 -1.51
C LEU A 198 11.17 -14.60 -1.52
N MET A 199 10.85 -13.55 -0.80
CA MET A 199 11.65 -12.34 -0.66
C MET A 199 12.35 -12.32 0.70
N VAL A 200 13.65 -12.05 0.72
CA VAL A 200 14.47 -11.92 1.93
C VAL A 200 14.96 -10.49 2.05
N ILE A 201 14.62 -9.85 3.15
CA ILE A 201 15.09 -8.49 3.46
C ILE A 201 15.87 -8.45 4.78
N GLY A 202 16.85 -7.55 4.83
CA GLY A 202 17.48 -7.07 6.06
C GLY A 202 16.93 -5.70 6.45
N VAL A 203 16.75 -5.45 7.74
CA VAL A 203 16.27 -4.13 8.23
C VAL A 203 17.20 -3.66 9.34
N ASP A 204 17.73 -2.45 9.20
CA ASP A 204 18.60 -1.84 10.22
C ASP A 204 17.84 -1.10 11.31
N ALA A 205 18.57 -0.50 12.26
CA ALA A 205 17.98 0.24 13.37
C ALA A 205 17.28 1.54 12.93
N ASP A 206 17.66 2.08 11.78
CA ASP A 206 17.08 3.30 11.19
C ASP A 206 15.91 2.98 10.24
N HIS A 207 15.44 1.73 10.26
CA HIS A 207 14.37 1.22 9.37
C HIS A 207 14.69 1.32 7.88
N ASN A 208 15.97 1.28 7.49
CA ASN A 208 16.33 1.06 6.10
C ASN A 208 16.15 -0.41 5.76
N VAL A 209 15.61 -0.68 4.59
CA VAL A 209 15.30 -2.01 4.07
C VAL A 209 16.32 -2.38 3.00
N TYR A 210 16.96 -3.52 3.13
CA TYR A 210 17.94 -4.05 2.19
C TYR A 210 17.39 -5.35 1.60
N VAL A 211 17.14 -5.39 0.30
CA VAL A 211 16.75 -6.63 -0.38
C VAL A 211 17.98 -7.51 -0.53
N LEU A 212 18.05 -8.60 0.23
CA LEU A 212 19.25 -9.46 0.27
C LEU A 212 19.21 -10.52 -0.82
N ASP A 213 18.05 -11.15 -0.99
CA ASP A 213 17.87 -12.26 -1.91
C ASP A 213 16.39 -12.48 -2.23
N TYR A 214 16.10 -13.17 -3.33
CA TYR A 214 14.77 -13.67 -3.62
C TYR A 214 14.79 -14.90 -4.52
N VAL A 215 13.73 -15.70 -4.44
CA VAL A 215 13.42 -16.80 -5.36
C VAL A 215 12.14 -16.41 -6.11
N LYS A 216 12.14 -16.52 -7.44
CA LYS A 216 10.96 -16.35 -8.30
C LYS A 216 10.91 -17.53 -9.25
N GLU A 217 10.10 -18.51 -8.92
CA GLU A 217 10.03 -19.78 -9.69
C GLU A 217 8.62 -20.36 -9.68
N ARG A 218 8.31 -21.21 -10.65
CA ARG A 218 7.10 -22.03 -10.63
C ARG A 218 7.39 -23.35 -9.94
N LEU A 219 6.94 -23.47 -8.69
CA LEU A 219 7.25 -24.59 -7.83
C LEU A 219 5.99 -25.34 -7.39
N THR A 220 6.10 -26.66 -7.26
CA THR A 220 5.07 -27.47 -6.63
C THR A 220 4.92 -27.12 -5.14
N PHE A 221 3.78 -27.46 -4.54
CA PHE A 221 3.53 -27.22 -3.12
C PHE A 221 4.65 -27.68 -2.21
N ASN A 222 5.14 -28.93 -2.41
CA ASN A 222 6.20 -29.49 -1.59
C ASN A 222 7.54 -28.77 -1.81
N THR A 223 7.82 -28.36 -3.04
CA THR A 223 9.05 -27.63 -3.36
C THR A 223 9.03 -26.24 -2.73
N GLN A 224 7.88 -25.54 -2.74
CA GLN A 224 7.71 -24.24 -2.04
C GLN A 224 7.99 -24.41 -0.54
N LEU A 225 7.41 -25.45 0.12
CA LEU A 225 7.67 -25.74 1.53
C LEU A 225 9.17 -25.93 1.80
N ASN A 226 9.81 -26.80 1.02
CA ASN A 226 11.23 -27.12 1.20
C ASN A 226 12.12 -25.89 0.97
N THR A 227 11.80 -25.06 -0.01
CA THR A 227 12.54 -23.82 -0.30
C THR A 227 12.46 -22.85 0.89
N ILE A 228 11.27 -22.62 1.46
CA ILE A 228 11.13 -21.76 2.64
C ILE A 228 11.89 -22.33 3.85
N ILE A 229 11.82 -23.65 4.07
CA ILE A 229 12.52 -24.30 5.17
C ILE A 229 14.03 -24.22 4.99
N ASP A 230 14.53 -24.47 3.79
CA ASP A 230 15.97 -24.39 3.50
C ASP A 230 16.51 -22.96 3.70
N TYR A 231 15.80 -21.97 3.15
CA TYR A 231 16.18 -20.57 3.35
C TYR A 231 16.19 -20.17 4.83
N GLY A 232 15.16 -20.54 5.57
CA GLY A 232 15.04 -20.16 6.98
C GLY A 232 15.92 -20.97 7.94
N ARG A 233 16.38 -22.16 7.58
CA ARG A 233 17.25 -22.99 8.43
C ARG A 233 18.72 -22.92 8.06
N ASN A 234 19.01 -22.92 6.76
CA ASN A 234 20.37 -23.11 6.26
C ASN A 234 20.96 -21.80 5.73
N LYS A 235 20.23 -21.07 4.89
CA LYS A 235 20.76 -19.87 4.24
C LYS A 235 20.66 -18.62 5.13
N PHE A 236 19.55 -18.44 5.85
CA PHE A 236 19.30 -17.30 6.72
C PHE A 236 18.72 -17.73 8.08
N PRO A 237 19.49 -18.50 8.89
CA PRO A 237 18.98 -19.21 10.08
C PRO A 237 18.50 -18.29 11.21
N MET A 238 18.80 -16.98 11.14
CA MET A 238 18.39 -15.97 12.13
C MET A 238 17.18 -15.14 11.67
N VAL A 239 16.36 -15.67 10.75
CA VAL A 239 15.14 -15.00 10.34
C VAL A 239 14.19 -14.80 11.52
N GLU A 240 13.75 -13.55 11.75
CA GLU A 240 12.88 -13.20 12.88
C GLU A 240 11.39 -13.42 12.57
N ARG A 241 10.99 -13.21 11.31
CA ARG A 241 9.59 -13.31 10.87
C ARG A 241 9.49 -13.72 9.42
N ILE A 242 8.57 -14.62 9.13
CA ILE A 242 8.23 -15.07 7.78
C ILE A 242 6.76 -14.81 7.55
N GLY A 243 6.45 -13.81 6.73
CA GLY A 243 5.09 -13.45 6.35
C GLY A 243 4.60 -14.33 5.20
N VAL A 244 3.47 -14.99 5.40
CA VAL A 244 2.82 -15.82 4.39
C VAL A 244 1.39 -15.33 4.21
N GLU A 245 1.00 -15.00 2.99
CA GLU A 245 -0.39 -14.62 2.72
C GLU A 245 -1.35 -15.79 2.98
N THR A 246 -2.50 -15.51 3.58
CA THR A 246 -3.48 -16.54 3.97
C THR A 246 -4.82 -16.41 3.23
N VAL A 247 -4.80 -16.55 1.92
CA VAL A 247 -6.03 -16.76 1.15
C VAL A 247 -6.29 -18.26 1.09
N ALA A 248 -7.53 -18.69 1.22
CA ALA A 248 -8.08 -20.05 1.28
C ALA A 248 -7.10 -21.26 1.19
N TYR A 249 -6.43 -21.47 0.07
CA TYR A 249 -5.47 -22.57 -0.16
C TYR A 249 -4.14 -22.38 0.58
N GLN A 250 -3.69 -21.15 0.72
CA GLN A 250 -2.40 -20.79 1.35
C GLN A 250 -2.39 -21.04 2.87
N LYS A 251 -3.58 -21.14 3.49
CA LYS A 251 -3.69 -21.55 4.91
C LYS A 251 -3.11 -22.93 5.17
N SER A 252 -3.27 -23.88 4.25
CA SER A 252 -2.73 -25.23 4.39
C SER A 252 -1.21 -25.24 4.35
N LEU A 253 -0.58 -24.42 3.49
CA LEU A 253 0.88 -24.31 3.42
C LEU A 253 1.46 -23.69 4.69
N ALA A 254 0.85 -22.62 5.20
CA ALA A 254 1.28 -22.00 6.47
C ALA A 254 1.14 -22.97 7.67
N GLN A 255 0.10 -23.79 7.69
CA GLN A 255 -0.07 -24.84 8.73
C GLN A 255 1.00 -25.92 8.61
N GLU A 256 1.29 -26.36 7.40
CA GLU A 256 2.28 -27.39 7.14
C GLU A 256 3.70 -26.91 7.46
N LEU A 257 4.02 -25.65 7.11
CA LEU A 257 5.29 -25.02 7.51
C LEU A 257 5.47 -25.03 9.04
N ARG A 258 4.43 -24.68 9.81
CA ARG A 258 4.49 -24.69 11.28
C ARG A 258 4.64 -26.11 11.83
N ARG A 259 4.04 -27.10 11.16
CA ARG A 259 4.14 -28.51 11.54
C ARG A 259 5.53 -29.08 11.26
N LEU A 260 6.13 -28.74 10.13
CA LEU A 260 7.40 -29.29 9.66
C LEU A 260 8.62 -28.50 10.13
N SER A 261 8.43 -27.28 10.58
CA SER A 261 9.53 -26.40 10.97
C SER A 261 9.22 -25.62 12.25
N LEU A 262 10.28 -25.14 12.94
CA LEU A 262 10.17 -24.19 14.06
C LEU A 262 10.34 -22.74 13.58
N LEU A 263 10.16 -22.48 12.28
CA LEU A 263 10.32 -21.16 11.71
C LEU A 263 9.20 -20.20 12.18
N PRO A 264 9.49 -18.91 12.35
CA PRO A 264 8.55 -17.92 12.87
C PRO A 264 7.54 -17.47 11.79
N ILE A 265 6.63 -18.37 11.43
CA ILE A 265 5.62 -18.17 10.40
C ILE A 265 4.48 -17.30 10.91
N ILE A 266 4.22 -16.19 10.23
CA ILE A 266 3.14 -15.24 10.53
C ILE A 266 2.19 -15.16 9.35
N ASN A 267 0.90 -15.25 9.62
CA ASN A 267 -0.12 -15.10 8.60
C ASN A 267 -0.34 -13.63 8.25
N ILE A 268 -0.36 -13.31 6.96
CA ILE A 268 -0.71 -11.98 6.45
C ILE A 268 -2.13 -12.06 5.87
N ASN A 269 -3.00 -11.19 6.35
CA ASN A 269 -4.32 -10.99 5.77
C ASN A 269 -4.33 -9.69 4.97
N THR A 270 -4.36 -9.80 3.65
CA THR A 270 -4.44 -8.65 2.76
C THR A 270 -5.90 -8.22 2.61
N SER A 271 -6.28 -7.15 3.30
CA SER A 271 -7.59 -6.51 3.15
C SER A 271 -7.57 -5.35 2.14
N LYS A 272 -6.39 -4.81 1.87
CA LYS A 272 -6.19 -3.70 0.93
C LYS A 272 -5.72 -4.23 -0.41
N ASP A 273 -6.18 -3.56 -1.44
CA ASP A 273 -5.73 -3.83 -2.80
C ASP A 273 -4.24 -3.54 -3.01
N LYS A 274 -3.67 -4.15 -3.99
CA LYS A 274 -2.26 -4.10 -4.35
C LYS A 274 -1.77 -2.67 -4.67
N VAL A 275 -2.54 -1.90 -5.44
CA VAL A 275 -2.18 -0.51 -5.79
C VAL A 275 -2.15 0.38 -4.55
N THR A 276 -3.14 0.25 -3.65
CA THR A 276 -3.13 0.97 -2.37
C THR A 276 -1.92 0.61 -1.51
N ARG A 277 -1.52 -0.67 -1.49
CA ARG A 277 -0.31 -1.12 -0.78
C ARG A 277 0.94 -0.50 -1.40
N ALA A 278 1.05 -0.52 -2.73
CA ALA A 278 2.16 0.10 -3.46
C ALA A 278 2.27 1.61 -3.22
N MET A 279 1.15 2.34 -3.25
CA MET A 279 1.14 3.77 -2.94
C MET A 279 1.64 4.07 -1.51
N ARG A 280 1.33 3.21 -0.54
CA ARG A 280 1.87 3.35 0.82
C ARG A 280 3.36 3.08 0.88
N ARG A 281 3.82 2.03 0.17
CA ARG A 281 5.26 1.68 0.10
C ARG A 281 6.07 2.72 -0.66
N SER A 282 5.46 3.47 -1.60
CA SER A 282 6.20 4.52 -2.34
C SER A 282 6.90 5.53 -1.41
N ALA A 283 6.34 5.79 -0.22
CA ALA A 283 6.96 6.63 0.80
C ALA A 283 8.35 6.12 1.23
N ASN A 284 8.53 4.81 1.37
CA ASN A 284 9.82 4.22 1.74
C ASN A 284 10.86 4.47 0.65
N PHE A 285 10.46 4.37 -0.63
CA PHE A 285 11.34 4.64 -1.77
C PHE A 285 11.66 6.14 -1.90
N GLU A 286 10.64 7.00 -1.81
CA GLU A 286 10.81 8.46 -1.86
C GLU A 286 11.74 8.99 -0.77
N ASN A 287 11.74 8.35 0.39
CA ASN A 287 12.63 8.66 1.52
C ASN A 287 13.97 7.92 1.46
N HIS A 288 14.25 7.23 0.34
CA HIS A 288 15.50 6.48 0.12
C HIS A 288 15.81 5.43 1.19
N LYS A 289 14.74 4.76 1.68
CA LYS A 289 14.82 3.74 2.72
C LYS A 289 14.89 2.31 2.18
N VAL A 290 14.82 2.11 0.87
CA VAL A 290 14.87 0.79 0.23
C VAL A 290 16.12 0.69 -0.64
N TYR A 291 16.91 -0.33 -0.38
CA TYR A 291 18.20 -0.59 -1.02
C TYR A 291 18.18 -1.94 -1.72
N PHE A 292 18.68 -1.97 -2.94
CA PHE A 292 18.86 -3.16 -3.74
C PHE A 292 20.35 -3.56 -3.82
N ARG A 293 20.60 -4.79 -4.19
CA ARG A 293 21.91 -5.21 -4.66
C ARG A 293 21.94 -5.14 -6.18
N GLU A 294 23.07 -4.81 -6.77
CA GLU A 294 23.24 -4.87 -8.22
C GLU A 294 22.87 -6.25 -8.77
N GLY A 295 22.20 -6.28 -9.94
CA GLY A 295 21.74 -7.49 -10.60
C GLY A 295 20.36 -7.99 -10.15
N MET A 296 19.56 -7.17 -9.49
CA MET A 296 18.14 -7.45 -9.18
C MET A 296 17.18 -6.86 -10.23
N ASP A 297 17.56 -6.97 -11.50
CA ASP A 297 16.91 -6.31 -12.64
C ASP A 297 15.41 -6.67 -12.73
N ASP A 298 15.04 -7.93 -12.50
CA ASP A 298 13.64 -8.39 -12.52
C ASP A 298 12.75 -7.67 -11.49
N LEU A 299 13.30 -7.44 -10.28
CA LEU A 299 12.59 -6.74 -9.21
C LEU A 299 12.47 -5.25 -9.53
N GLU A 300 13.53 -4.64 -10.01
CA GLU A 300 13.54 -3.24 -10.41
C GLU A 300 12.56 -2.98 -11.56
N GLU A 301 12.56 -3.84 -12.58
CA GLU A 301 11.63 -3.76 -13.70
C GLU A 301 10.17 -3.92 -13.24
N CYS A 302 9.89 -4.92 -12.39
CA CYS A 302 8.58 -5.12 -11.81
C CYS A 302 8.06 -3.85 -11.11
N LEU A 303 8.91 -3.21 -10.30
CA LEU A 303 8.56 -1.97 -9.59
C LEU A 303 8.37 -0.79 -10.56
N LEU A 304 9.25 -0.63 -11.55
CA LEU A 304 9.19 0.47 -12.51
C LEU A 304 7.99 0.39 -13.45
N LEU A 305 7.50 -0.81 -13.73
CA LEU A 305 6.32 -1.01 -14.58
C LEU A 305 5.01 -1.06 -13.80
N PHE A 306 5.08 -1.17 -12.45
CA PHE A 306 3.91 -1.28 -11.60
C PHE A 306 2.97 -0.03 -11.74
N PRO A 307 1.64 -0.18 -11.90
CA PRO A 307 0.84 -1.41 -11.79
C PRO A 307 0.60 -2.16 -13.11
N GLU A 308 1.24 -1.77 -14.21
CA GLU A 308 1.01 -2.30 -15.57
C GLU A 308 1.93 -3.49 -15.90
N VAL A 309 2.38 -4.23 -14.88
CA VAL A 309 3.23 -5.41 -15.01
C VAL A 309 2.38 -6.68 -15.03
N ASP A 310 2.70 -7.63 -15.93
CA ASP A 310 1.96 -8.89 -16.08
C ASP A 310 2.08 -9.80 -14.85
N HIS A 311 3.24 -9.79 -14.17
CA HIS A 311 3.56 -10.59 -12.99
C HIS A 311 4.11 -9.69 -11.88
N ASP A 312 3.26 -9.32 -10.95
CA ASP A 312 3.57 -8.41 -9.86
C ASP A 312 3.85 -9.13 -8.51
N ASP A 313 4.05 -10.45 -8.57
CA ASP A 313 4.33 -11.32 -7.42
C ASP A 313 5.58 -10.87 -6.62
N LEU A 314 6.60 -10.30 -7.32
CA LEU A 314 7.79 -9.73 -6.67
C LEU A 314 7.45 -8.54 -5.77
N PHE A 315 6.51 -7.69 -6.19
CA PHE A 315 6.05 -6.59 -5.34
C PHE A 315 5.29 -7.13 -4.13
N ASP A 316 4.42 -8.11 -4.29
CA ASP A 316 3.66 -8.70 -3.19
C ASP A 316 4.58 -9.30 -2.13
N ALA A 317 5.54 -10.12 -2.54
CA ALA A 317 6.51 -10.70 -1.63
C ALA A 317 7.37 -9.63 -0.92
N LEU A 318 7.77 -8.56 -1.62
CA LEU A 318 8.49 -7.44 -1.01
C LEU A 318 7.62 -6.71 0.03
N ASP A 319 6.36 -6.40 -0.29
CA ASP A 319 5.44 -5.77 0.65
C ASP A 319 5.17 -6.64 1.88
N PHE A 320 5.06 -7.96 1.70
CA PHE A 320 4.91 -8.89 2.82
C PHE A 320 6.14 -8.92 3.72
N ALA A 321 7.35 -8.95 3.14
CA ALA A 321 8.59 -8.88 3.89
C ALA A 321 8.69 -7.56 4.68
N MET A 322 8.38 -6.42 4.05
CA MET A 322 8.36 -5.12 4.71
C MET A 322 7.29 -5.06 5.81
N THR A 323 6.12 -5.70 5.62
CA THR A 323 5.08 -5.79 6.64
C THR A 323 5.57 -6.56 7.87
N MET A 324 6.36 -7.61 7.66
CA MET A 324 7.01 -8.33 8.78
C MET A 324 8.02 -7.46 9.52
N ALA A 325 8.76 -6.63 8.81
CA ALA A 325 9.70 -5.67 9.38
C ALA A 325 9.01 -4.60 10.23
N ASP A 326 7.82 -4.15 9.83
CA ASP A 326 7.02 -3.14 10.55
C ASP A 326 6.35 -3.67 11.84
N GLY A 327 6.50 -4.93 12.18
CA GLY A 327 5.92 -5.52 13.39
C GLY A 327 4.71 -6.44 13.17
N GLY A 328 4.44 -6.82 11.92
CA GLY A 328 3.27 -7.61 11.54
C GLY A 328 2.00 -6.76 11.48
N ASN A 329 0.80 -7.36 11.53
CA ASN A 329 -0.49 -6.70 11.38
C ASN A 329 -0.84 -5.60 12.41
N GLU A 330 0.04 -5.27 13.33
CA GLU A 330 -0.12 -4.07 14.16
C GLU A 330 0.29 -2.83 13.36
N ILE A 331 -0.57 -2.44 12.43
CA ILE A 331 -0.72 -1.01 12.15
C ILE A 331 -1.25 -0.45 13.49
N ARG A 332 -0.40 0.18 14.27
CA ARG A 332 -0.83 1.07 15.33
C ARG A 332 -1.64 2.16 14.64
N VAL A 333 -2.93 1.93 14.50
CA VAL A 333 -3.87 3.02 14.29
C VAL A 333 -3.62 3.91 15.50
N LEU A 334 -2.97 5.04 15.28
CA LEU A 334 -2.78 6.06 16.30
C LEU A 334 -4.18 6.35 16.85
N LYS A 335 -4.45 5.88 18.04
CA LYS A 335 -5.73 6.12 18.70
C LYS A 335 -5.78 7.61 19.03
N ARG A 336 -7.00 8.14 19.07
CA ARG A 336 -7.23 9.55 19.42
C ARG A 336 -6.55 9.99 20.72
N GLU A 337 -6.16 9.02 21.57
CA GLU A 337 -5.45 9.18 22.82
C GLU A 337 -3.95 9.47 22.64
N ASP A 338 -3.34 9.04 21.53
CA ASP A 338 -1.92 9.29 21.20
C ASP A 338 -1.68 10.76 20.76
N PHE A 339 -2.75 11.56 20.66
CA PHE A 339 -2.73 12.96 20.27
C PHE A 339 -3.07 13.93 21.42
N ARG A 340 -3.08 13.46 22.66
CA ARG A 340 -3.20 14.37 23.81
C ARG A 340 -1.82 14.97 24.10
N ILE A 341 -1.66 16.25 23.76
CA ILE A 341 -0.71 17.20 24.33
C ILE A 341 -1.50 18.00 25.36
#